data_9766ec6057a3d1a41efc164fb2cd407e
#
_entry.id   9766ec6057a3d1a41efc164fb2cd407e
#
_cell.length_a   1.000
_cell.length_b   1.000
_cell.length_c   1.000
_cell.angle_alpha   90.00
_cell.angle_beta   90.00
_cell.angle_gamma   90.00
#
_symmetry.space_group_name_H-M   'P 1'
#
loop_
_entity.id
_entity.type
_entity.pdbx_description
1 polymer ?
#
loop_
_entity_poly.entity_id
_entity_poly.type
_entity_poly.pdbx_seq_one_letter_code
_entity_poly.pdbx_strand_id
1 'polypeptide(L)' 'MFIDDSAVEKVNKLCKKYQETYGKEIDFTVMPKGITQEKLAKCIELMIDDNLSLVVAYEKLYCK' A
#
# COMPACT_ATOMS: atom_id res chain seq x y z
N MET A 1 5.57 -3.20 23.79
CA MET A 1 5.33 -3.54 22.39
C MET A 1 5.05 -2.28 21.62
N PHE A 2 5.74 -2.10 20.54
CA PHE A 2 5.59 -0.90 19.75
C PHE A 2 4.91 -1.20 18.43
N ILE A 3 3.71 -0.73 18.29
CA ILE A 3 3.04 -0.69 17.01
C ILE A 3 3.34 0.69 16.45
N ASP A 4 3.86 0.72 15.24
CA ASP A 4 4.13 1.99 14.62
C ASP A 4 2.79 2.59 14.14
N ASP A 5 2.16 3.32 15.05
CA ASP A 5 0.86 3.94 14.74
C ASP A 5 0.96 4.92 13.58
N SER A 6 2.11 5.56 13.43
CA SER A 6 2.32 6.48 12.31
C SER A 6 2.25 5.75 10.98
N ALA A 7 2.84 4.56 10.88
CA ALA A 7 2.79 3.79 9.65
C ALA A 7 1.38 3.29 9.36
N VAL A 8 0.65 2.88 10.40
CA VAL A 8 -0.74 2.44 10.23
C VAL A 8 -1.62 3.58 9.75
N GLU A 9 -1.48 4.75 10.36
CA GLU A 9 -2.23 5.93 9.94
C GLU A 9 -1.91 6.31 8.49
N LYS A 10 -0.64 6.24 8.12
CA LYS A 10 -0.20 6.55 6.76
C LYS A 10 -0.84 5.60 5.76
N VAL A 11 -0.86 4.31 6.07
CA VAL A 11 -1.51 3.32 5.21
C VAL A 11 -2.99 3.62 5.07
N ASN A 12 -3.67 3.92 6.17
CA ASN A 12 -5.10 4.24 6.15
C ASN A 12 -5.39 5.46 5.30
N LYS A 13 -4.58 6.50 5.42
CA LYS A 13 -4.74 7.72 4.63
C LYS A 13 -4.52 7.45 3.14
N LEU A 14 -3.51 6.67 2.84
CA LEU A 14 -3.20 6.32 1.45
C LEU A 14 -4.29 5.44 0.84
N CYS A 15 -4.83 4.49 1.59
CA CYS A 15 -5.95 3.67 1.14
C CYS A 15 -7.16 4.54 0.80
N LYS A 16 -7.46 5.48 1.67
CA LYS A 16 -8.58 6.40 1.46
C LYS A 16 -8.35 7.26 0.23
N LYS A 17 -7.14 7.78 0.08
CA LYS A 17 -6.78 8.58 -1.08
C LYS A 17 -6.92 7.79 -2.38
N TYR A 18 -6.47 6.55 -2.37
CA TYR A 18 -6.60 5.68 -3.54
C TYR A 18 -8.07 5.46 -3.89
N GLN A 19 -8.91 5.16 -2.90
CA GLN A 19 -10.34 4.98 -3.11
C GLN A 19 -10.99 6.23 -3.70
N GLU A 20 -10.63 7.40 -3.18
CA GLU A 20 -11.18 8.66 -3.67
C GLU A 20 -10.71 8.99 -5.08
N THR A 21 -9.46 8.64 -5.39
CA THR A 21 -8.87 8.96 -6.70
C THR A 21 -9.38 8.01 -7.78
N TYR A 22 -9.46 6.73 -7.50
CA TYR A 22 -9.77 5.72 -8.50
C TYR A 22 -11.13 5.05 -8.31
N GLY A 23 -11.77 5.26 -7.18
CA GLY A 23 -13.07 4.66 -6.88
C GLY A 23 -13.02 3.15 -6.68
N LYS A 24 -11.86 2.63 -6.34
CA LYS A 24 -11.64 1.19 -6.15
C LYS A 24 -11.06 0.91 -4.77
N GLU A 25 -11.37 -0.27 -4.26
CA GLU A 25 -10.77 -0.72 -3.01
C GLU A 25 -9.47 -1.47 -3.29
N ILE A 26 -8.55 -1.41 -2.32
CA ILE A 26 -7.29 -2.13 -2.44
C ILE A 26 -7.46 -3.54 -1.90
N ASP A 27 -7.05 -4.53 -2.68
CA ASP A 27 -7.11 -5.93 -2.27
C ASP A 27 -5.78 -6.32 -1.62
N PHE A 28 -5.79 -6.42 -0.30
CA PHE A 28 -4.59 -6.77 0.45
C PHE A 28 -4.30 -8.28 0.47
N THR A 29 -5.21 -9.09 -0.03
CA THR A 29 -5.00 -10.55 -0.03
C THR A 29 -3.88 -10.97 -0.95
N VAL A 30 -3.52 -10.13 -1.91
CA VAL A 30 -2.40 -10.41 -2.84
C VAL A 30 -1.05 -10.19 -2.20
N MET A 31 -1.01 -9.58 -1.01
CA MET A 31 0.24 -9.30 -0.31
C MET A 31 0.70 -10.50 0.51
N PRO A 32 2.01 -10.70 0.65
CA PRO A 32 2.52 -11.77 1.51
C PRO A 32 2.18 -11.46 2.97
N LYS A 33 1.95 -12.52 3.72
CA LYS A 33 1.75 -12.39 5.17
C LYS A 33 3.05 -11.89 5.77
N GLY A 34 2.94 -10.98 6.72
CA GLY A 34 4.11 -10.43 7.37
C GLY A 34 4.71 -9.20 6.69
N ILE A 35 4.08 -8.71 5.62
CA ILE A 35 4.52 -7.44 5.05
C ILE A 35 4.37 -6.34 6.11
N THR A 36 5.36 -5.46 6.20
CA THR A 36 5.32 -4.37 7.17
C THR A 36 4.41 -3.25 6.68
N GLN A 37 3.93 -2.44 7.63
CA GLN A 37 3.09 -1.29 7.26
C GLN A 37 3.87 -0.29 6.41
N GLU A 38 5.16 -0.12 6.68
CA GLU A 38 6.00 0.78 5.90
C GLU A 38 6.09 0.35 4.45
N LYS A 39 6.30 -0.94 4.20
CA LYS A 39 6.37 -1.47 2.84
C LYS A 39 5.03 -1.32 2.14
N LEU A 40 3.95 -1.59 2.87
CA LEU A 40 2.61 -1.46 2.32
C LEU A 40 2.33 0.00 1.94
N ALA A 41 2.71 0.94 2.80
CA ALA A 41 2.52 2.36 2.51
C ALA A 41 3.27 2.78 1.24
N LYS A 42 4.50 2.31 1.07
CA LYS A 42 5.27 2.61 -0.14
C LYS A 42 4.62 2.04 -1.39
N CYS A 43 4.08 0.83 -1.29
CA CYS A 43 3.37 0.22 -2.41
C CYS A 43 2.15 1.05 -2.80
N ILE A 44 1.38 1.50 -1.82
CA ILE A 44 0.19 2.30 -2.08
C ILE A 44 0.56 3.65 -2.69
N GLU A 45 1.62 4.28 -2.20
CA GLU A 45 2.09 5.53 -2.78
C GLU A 45 2.42 5.35 -4.27
N LEU A 46 3.12 4.28 -4.60
CA LEU A 46 3.47 3.99 -5.98
C LEU A 46 2.23 3.70 -6.83
N MET A 47 1.26 3.00 -6.27
CA MET A 47 -0.01 2.74 -6.94
C MET A 47 -0.69 4.04 -7.35
N ILE A 48 -0.68 5.02 -6.46
CA ILE A 48 -1.32 6.30 -6.72
C ILE A 48 -0.52 7.11 -7.73
N ASP A 49 0.79 7.16 -7.56
CA ASP A 49 1.67 7.96 -8.43
C ASP A 49 1.72 7.44 -9.86
N ASP A 50 1.86 6.13 -10.01
CA ASP A 50 2.04 5.50 -11.32
C ASP A 50 0.80 4.79 -11.83
N ASN A 51 -0.30 4.87 -11.11
CA ASN A 51 -1.56 4.20 -11.46
C ASN A 51 -1.36 2.70 -11.69
N LEU A 52 -0.73 2.05 -10.70
CA LEU A 52 -0.43 0.63 -10.75
C LEU A 52 -1.32 -0.17 -9.81
N SER A 53 -1.42 -1.47 -10.05
CA SER A 53 -2.06 -2.36 -9.08
C SER A 53 -1.10 -2.63 -7.92
N LEU A 54 -1.64 -3.11 -6.80
CA LEU A 54 -0.83 -3.39 -5.61
C LEU A 54 0.26 -4.42 -5.91
N VAL A 55 -0.07 -5.48 -6.64
CA VAL A 55 0.90 -6.51 -7.01
C VAL A 55 2.03 -5.92 -7.83
N VAL A 56 1.70 -5.12 -8.84
CA VAL A 56 2.71 -4.51 -9.73
C VAL A 56 3.58 -3.54 -8.94
N ALA A 57 2.98 -2.74 -8.06
CA ALA A 57 3.73 -1.80 -7.23
C ALA A 57 4.71 -2.55 -6.33
N TYR A 58 4.25 -3.63 -5.70
CA TYR A 58 5.10 -4.44 -4.85
C TYR A 58 6.28 -5.03 -5.63
N GLU A 59 6.00 -5.56 -6.81
CA GLU A 59 7.04 -6.14 -7.65
C GLU A 59 8.09 -5.11 -8.05
N LYS A 60 7.67 -3.92 -8.40
CA LYS A 60 8.60 -2.85 -8.78
C LYS A 60 9.48 -2.43 -7.62
N LEU A 61 8.96 -2.43 -6.41
CA LEU A 61 9.70 -1.98 -5.23
C LEU A 61 10.60 -3.06 -4.64
N TYR A 62 10.15 -4.30 -4.63
CA TYR A 62 10.81 -5.37 -3.87
C TYR A 62 11.17 -6.61 -4.69
N CYS A 63 10.55 -6.79 -5.82
CA CYS A 63 10.85 -7.90 -6.72
C CYS A 63 11.47 -7.35 -7.99
N LYS A 64 12.55 -7.92 -8.41
CA LYS A 64 13.18 -7.54 -9.67
C LYS A 64 13.11 -8.68 -10.65
#